data_f29c4961e29ebccde0b3b830535af39c
#
_entry.id   f29c4961e29ebccde0b3b830535af39c
#
_cell.length_a   1.000
_cell.length_b   1.000
_cell.length_c   1.000
_cell.angle_alpha   90.00
_cell.angle_beta   90.00
_cell.angle_gamma   90.00
#
_symmetry.space_group_name_H-M   'P 1'
#
loop_
_entity.id
_entity.type
_entity.pdbx_description
1 polymer ?
#
loop_
_entity_poly.entity_id
_entity_poly.type
_entity_poly.pdbx_seq_one_letter_code
_entity_poly.pdbx_strand_id
1 'polypeptide(L)'
;MPLAREQKLQLVSEFATEEGDTGSPEVQIALLTERIKGLTDHLKSFPKDNHSRRGLLKLVGQRRRLLAYLVKKDNARYRAVIGRLGLRR
;
A
#
# COMPACT_ATOMS: atom_id res chain seq x y z
N MET A 1 -3.58 11.42 0.33
CA MET A 1 -2.48 12.22 -0.21
C MET A 1 -1.79 11.47 -1.33
N PRO A 2 -1.68 12.05 -2.50
CA PRO A 2 -1.02 11.39 -3.62
C PRO A 2 0.49 11.30 -3.38
N LEU A 3 1.07 10.24 -3.90
CA LEU A 3 2.52 10.08 -3.86
C LEU A 3 3.17 10.97 -4.93
N ALA A 4 4.37 11.43 -4.64
CA ALA A 4 5.18 12.07 -5.67
C ALA A 4 5.43 11.07 -6.81
N ARG A 5 5.50 11.57 -8.04
CA ARG A 5 5.71 10.73 -9.22
C ARG A 5 6.94 9.84 -9.07
N GLU A 6 8.02 10.40 -8.54
CA GLU A 6 9.27 9.68 -8.35
C GLU A 6 9.14 8.54 -7.33
N GLN A 7 8.44 8.79 -6.21
CA GLN A 7 8.18 7.75 -5.23
C GLN A 7 7.34 6.64 -5.82
N LYS A 8 6.32 7.00 -6.59
CA LYS A 8 5.44 6.02 -7.23
C LYS A 8 6.22 5.14 -8.20
N LEU A 9 7.05 5.74 -9.05
CA LEU A 9 7.87 5.00 -10.00
C LEU A 9 8.85 4.07 -9.30
N GLN A 10 9.45 4.53 -8.21
CA GLN A 10 10.38 3.73 -7.43
C GLN A 10 9.69 2.51 -6.83
N LEU A 11 8.51 2.69 -6.24
CA LEU A 11 7.76 1.59 -5.66
C LEU A 11 7.30 0.58 -6.71
N VAL A 12 6.86 1.07 -7.85
CA VAL A 12 6.49 0.19 -8.97
C VAL A 12 7.69 -0.66 -9.39
N SER A 13 8.85 -0.05 -9.52
CA SER A 13 10.08 -0.75 -9.89
C SER A 13 10.48 -1.82 -8.86
N GLU A 14 10.39 -1.49 -7.56
CA GLU A 14 10.79 -2.39 -6.49
C GLU A 14 9.89 -3.62 -6.36
N PHE A 15 8.59 -3.45 -6.57
CA PHE A 15 7.61 -4.50 -6.31
C PHE A 15 7.03 -5.15 -7.57
N ALA A 16 7.44 -4.69 -8.74
CA ALA A 16 6.98 -5.28 -9.99
C ALA A 16 7.42 -6.75 -10.08
N THR A 17 6.50 -7.61 -10.51
CA THR A 17 6.78 -9.02 -10.73
C THR A 17 7.32 -9.28 -12.12
N GLU A 18 7.09 -8.35 -13.04
CA GLU A 18 7.56 -8.41 -14.42
C GLU A 18 7.96 -7.00 -14.85
N GLU A 19 8.80 -6.90 -15.85
CA GLU A 19 9.15 -5.62 -16.44
C GLU A 19 7.89 -4.92 -16.96
N GLY A 20 7.71 -3.66 -16.58
CA GLY A 20 6.53 -2.90 -16.96
C GLY A 20 5.30 -3.15 -16.09
N ASP A 21 5.41 -3.99 -15.06
CA ASP A 21 4.30 -4.29 -14.15
C ASP A 21 3.98 -3.07 -13.29
N THR A 22 2.76 -2.54 -13.43
CA THR A 22 2.25 -1.44 -12.62
C THR A 22 0.99 -1.80 -11.86
N GLY A 23 0.46 -3.01 -12.07
CA GLY A 23 -0.85 -3.40 -11.55
C GLY A 23 -0.89 -4.68 -10.73
N SER A 24 0.25 -5.32 -10.44
CA SER A 24 0.22 -6.53 -9.61
C SER A 24 -0.22 -6.22 -8.20
N PRO A 25 -0.75 -7.21 -7.46
CA PRO A 25 -1.12 -7.01 -6.06
C PRO A 25 0.03 -6.46 -5.22
N GLU A 26 1.25 -6.91 -5.44
CA GLU A 26 2.44 -6.44 -4.71
C GLU A 26 2.66 -4.95 -4.91
N VAL A 27 2.60 -4.48 -6.15
CA VAL A 27 2.76 -3.05 -6.47
C VAL A 27 1.63 -2.24 -5.83
N GLN A 28 0.39 -2.71 -5.95
CA GLN A 28 -0.76 -2.01 -5.37
C GLN A 28 -0.65 -1.92 -3.85
N ILE A 29 -0.24 -3.00 -3.18
CA ILE A 29 -0.05 -3.01 -1.73
C ILE A 29 1.04 -2.01 -1.32
N ALA A 30 2.15 -1.97 -2.06
CA ALA A 30 3.24 -1.04 -1.77
C ALA A 30 2.80 0.42 -1.91
N LEU A 31 2.07 0.75 -2.98
CA LEU A 31 1.55 2.09 -3.21
C LEU A 31 0.56 2.50 -2.11
N LEU A 32 -0.36 1.59 -1.75
CA LEU A 32 -1.33 1.85 -0.68
C LEU A 32 -0.63 2.06 0.67
N THR A 33 0.41 1.30 0.95
CA THR A 33 1.17 1.43 2.20
C THR A 33 1.79 2.82 2.32
N GLU A 34 2.38 3.35 1.26
CA GLU A 34 2.95 4.71 1.28
C GLU A 34 1.87 5.77 1.43
N ARG A 35 0.74 5.61 0.76
CA ARG A 35 -0.38 6.54 0.90
C ARG A 35 -0.96 6.52 2.31
N ILE A 36 -1.05 5.34 2.91
CA ILE A 36 -1.51 5.18 4.29
C ILE A 36 -0.57 5.90 5.26
N LYS A 37 0.74 5.75 5.06
CA LYS A 37 1.73 6.46 5.89
C LYS A 37 1.56 7.98 5.79
N GLY A 38 1.39 8.49 4.57
CA GLY A 38 1.20 9.92 4.34
C GLY A 38 -0.04 10.46 5.05
N LEU A 39 -1.17 9.76 4.94
CA LEU A 39 -2.40 10.16 5.62
C LEU A 39 -2.30 10.04 7.13
N THR A 40 -1.62 8.99 7.62
CA THR A 40 -1.40 8.82 9.06
C THR A 40 -0.61 10.00 9.63
N ASP A 41 0.44 10.43 8.93
CA ASP A 41 1.23 11.58 9.35
C ASP A 41 0.43 12.87 9.27
N HIS A 42 -0.38 13.03 8.22
CA HIS A 42 -1.28 14.17 8.07
C HIS A 42 -2.24 14.27 9.26
N LEU A 43 -2.83 13.15 9.67
CA LEU A 43 -3.79 13.12 10.78
C LEU A 43 -3.15 13.40 12.14
N LYS A 44 -1.85 13.16 12.29
CA LYS A 44 -1.13 13.57 13.51
C LYS A 44 -1.12 15.08 13.66
N SER A 45 -1.00 15.80 12.55
CA SER A 45 -1.02 17.27 12.54
C SER A 45 -2.44 17.83 12.50
N PHE A 46 -3.38 17.11 11.92
CA PHE A 46 -4.76 17.53 11.72
C PHE A 46 -5.75 16.47 12.22
N PRO A 47 -5.82 16.22 13.54
CA PRO A 47 -6.61 15.10 14.08
C PRO A 47 -8.12 15.23 13.88
N LYS A 48 -8.61 16.43 13.56
CA LYS A 48 -10.03 16.66 13.32
C LYS A 48 -10.43 16.59 11.85
N ASP A 49 -9.50 16.24 10.97
CA ASP A 49 -9.77 16.08 9.55
C ASP A 49 -10.47 14.75 9.29
N ASN A 50 -11.79 14.76 9.42
CA ASN A 50 -12.60 13.55 9.28
C ASN A 50 -12.65 13.03 7.85
N HIS A 51 -12.50 13.92 6.87
CA HIS A 51 -12.46 13.53 5.46
C HIS A 51 -11.23 12.67 5.17
N SER A 52 -10.07 13.10 5.64
CA SER A 52 -8.84 12.32 5.49
C SER A 52 -8.89 11.01 6.28
N ARG A 53 -9.54 11.02 7.45
CA ARG A 53 -9.72 9.80 8.25
C ARG A 53 -10.53 8.74 7.51
N ARG A 54 -11.60 9.14 6.83
CA ARG A 54 -12.39 8.23 5.99
C ARG A 54 -11.56 7.69 4.83
N GLY A 55 -10.78 8.56 4.19
CA GLY A 55 -9.87 8.16 3.12
C GLY A 55 -8.88 7.11 3.59
N LEU A 56 -8.29 7.32 4.77
CA LEU A 56 -7.36 6.38 5.39
C LEU A 56 -8.02 5.01 5.60
N LEU A 57 -9.24 4.98 6.15
CA LEU A 57 -9.94 3.73 6.39
C LEU A 57 -10.23 2.99 5.09
N LYS A 58 -10.57 3.70 4.01
CA LYS A 58 -10.76 3.08 2.69
C LYS A 58 -9.48 2.44 2.18
N LEU A 59 -8.35 3.13 2.31
CA LEU A 59 -7.05 2.61 1.85
C LEU A 59 -6.64 1.38 2.65
N VAL A 60 -6.84 1.41 3.96
CA VAL A 60 -6.56 0.25 4.82
C VAL A 60 -7.42 -0.95 4.42
N GLY A 61 -8.71 -0.72 4.14
CA GLY A 61 -9.61 -1.77 3.69
C GLY A 61 -9.19 -2.35 2.35
N GLN A 62 -8.81 -1.51 1.39
CA GLN A 62 -8.32 -1.96 0.08
C GLN A 62 -7.06 -2.81 0.22
N ARG A 63 -6.10 -2.36 1.03
CA ARG A 63 -4.86 -3.10 1.26
C ARG A 63 -5.14 -4.46 1.88
N ARG A 64 -6.05 -4.52 2.86
CA ARG A 64 -6.43 -5.76 3.53
C ARG A 64 -7.02 -6.76 2.54
N ARG A 65 -7.86 -6.30 1.62
CA ARG A 65 -8.45 -7.16 0.59
C ARG A 65 -7.38 -7.70 -0.35
N LEU A 66 -6.44 -6.87 -0.77
CA LEU A 66 -5.35 -7.31 -1.64
C LEU A 66 -4.45 -8.34 -0.94
N LEU A 67 -4.15 -8.13 0.33
CA LEU A 67 -3.36 -9.07 1.12
C LEU A 67 -4.10 -10.41 1.26
N ALA A 68 -5.41 -10.37 1.53
CA ALA A 68 -6.22 -11.58 1.63
C ALA A 68 -6.26 -12.36 0.31
N TYR A 69 -6.38 -11.64 -0.80
CA TYR A 69 -6.32 -12.25 -2.13
C TYR A 69 -4.98 -12.93 -2.37
N LEU A 70 -3.88 -12.26 -2.01
CA LEU A 70 -2.53 -12.77 -2.24
C LEU A 70 -2.24 -14.01 -1.39
N VAL A 71 -2.74 -14.05 -0.16
CA VAL A 71 -2.62 -15.24 0.70
C VAL A 71 -3.21 -16.49 0.01
N LYS A 72 -4.37 -16.33 -0.60
CA LYS A 72 -5.04 -17.44 -1.29
C LYS A 72 -4.35 -17.82 -2.58
N LYS A 73 -3.84 -16.85 -3.31
CA LYS A 73 -3.25 -17.08 -4.62
C LYS A 73 -1.81 -17.60 -4.52
N ASP A 74 -1.01 -17.01 -3.66
CA ASP A 74 0.41 -17.37 -3.52
C ASP A 74 0.93 -16.90 -2.16
N ASN A 75 0.93 -17.81 -1.20
CA ASN A 75 1.32 -17.52 0.17
C ASN A 75 2.78 -17.07 0.29
N ALA A 76 3.66 -17.60 -0.57
CA ALA A 76 5.07 -17.19 -0.56
C ALA A 76 5.23 -15.72 -0.96
N ARG A 77 4.48 -15.28 -1.98
CA ARG A 77 4.47 -13.88 -2.41
C ARG A 77 3.90 -12.98 -1.31
N TYR A 78 2.84 -13.42 -0.63
CA TYR A 78 2.25 -12.69 0.49
C TYR A 78 3.29 -12.47 1.59
N ARG A 79 3.99 -13.52 2.01
CA ARG A 79 5.00 -13.40 3.07
C ARG A 79 6.16 -12.51 2.67
N ALA A 80 6.58 -12.57 1.41
CA ALA A 80 7.64 -11.71 0.90
C ALA A 80 7.24 -10.23 0.98
N VAL A 81 6.00 -9.91 0.58
CA VAL A 81 5.50 -8.53 0.58
C VAL A 81 5.41 -7.99 2.00
N ILE A 82 4.81 -8.74 2.93
CA ILE A 82 4.68 -8.24 4.30
C ILE A 82 6.05 -8.08 4.98
N GLY A 83 7.00 -8.96 4.66
CA GLY A 83 8.36 -8.84 5.16
C GLY A 83 9.08 -7.60 4.66
N ARG A 84 8.95 -7.32 3.35
CA ARG A 84 9.60 -6.14 2.73
C ARG A 84 8.99 -4.83 3.21
N LEU A 85 7.68 -4.79 3.43
CA LEU A 85 6.98 -3.58 3.84
C LEU A 85 6.87 -3.44 5.36
N GLY A 86 7.27 -4.45 6.12
CA GLY A 86 7.18 -4.44 7.57
C GLY A 86 5.74 -4.42 8.06
N LEU A 87 4.83 -5.05 7.31
CA LEU A 87 3.42 -5.05 7.65
C LEU A 87 3.08 -6.15 8.65
N ARG A 88 2.11 -5.87 9.47
CA ARG A 88 1.38 -6.89 10.21
C ARG A 88 0.27 -7.38 9.29
N ARG A 89 0.05 -8.62 9.29
CA ARG A 89 -0.98 -9.29 8.50
C ARG A 89 -2.21 -8.47 8.16
#